data_3a943e7bed7c389d67ec376aa5ff5680
#
_entry.id   3a943e7bed7c389d67ec376aa5ff5680
#
_cell.length_a   1.000
_cell.length_b   1.000
_cell.length_c   1.000
_cell.angle_alpha   90.00
_cell.angle_beta   90.00
_cell.angle_gamma   90.00
#
_symmetry.space_group_name_H-M   'P 1'
#
loop_
_entity.id
_entity.type
_entity.pdbx_description
1 polymer ?
#
loop_
_entity_poly.entity_id
_entity_poly.type
_entity_poly.pdbx_seq_one_letter_code
_entity_poly.pdbx_strand_id
1 'polypeptide(L)'
;MTSFLFFIILLCFWRLKLVKPVSCAFHENYISIERTDSIKGIFILLVFLSHARNCISTLPQYSSDPLNSFYDIFQDHLGQGVVVMFLFYSGYGVMESIKKKGSDYIHTFPKNRFAKTLLHFDIAVLLFVILDLCLGILKKYSVTHVLLSFTGWESVGNSNWYIFAVLILYLITYISFKICKDKYPRAAALITFFTVLYIAVLAFLKDAWWFDTVLLYPLGIWYSLGKNKIEDFVRKKPVNYYLLFALCAVVFVVSHLLRRNILFYEISQVSLCAVIVAATMKIDIHNKILQFFGTHLFEIYILMRIPMIVLLHFHITNTYFFVLISFAVTVALAFLFKKVLKFVDGKIFKSVKI
;
A
#
# COMPACT_ATOMS: atom_id res chain seq x y z
N MET A 1 16.34 0.71 -14.24
CA MET A 1 15.26 0.05 -13.46
C MET A 1 15.65 -1.28 -12.88
N THR A 2 16.08 -2.22 -13.71
CA THR A 2 16.43 -3.60 -13.30
C THR A 2 17.50 -3.67 -12.21
N SER A 3 18.54 -2.83 -12.28
CA SER A 3 19.58 -2.77 -11.23
C SER A 3 19.00 -2.40 -9.85
N PHE A 4 18.01 -1.51 -9.80
CA PHE A 4 17.34 -1.14 -8.56
C PHE A 4 16.42 -2.27 -8.06
N LEU A 5 15.77 -2.98 -8.97
CA LEU A 5 14.99 -4.17 -8.61
C LEU A 5 15.89 -5.25 -8.00
N PHE A 6 17.08 -5.51 -8.57
CA PHE A 6 18.06 -6.41 -7.98
C PHE A 6 18.51 -5.96 -6.59
N PHE A 7 18.69 -4.65 -6.37
CA PHE A 7 18.98 -4.12 -5.04
C PHE A 7 17.87 -4.45 -4.03
N ILE A 8 16.60 -4.30 -4.41
CA ILE A 8 15.46 -4.69 -3.55
C ILE A 8 15.52 -6.19 -3.24
N ILE A 9 15.78 -7.03 -4.24
CA ILE A 9 15.91 -8.48 -4.06
C ILE A 9 17.05 -8.80 -3.08
N LEU A 10 18.21 -8.18 -3.22
CA LEU A 10 19.33 -8.36 -2.29
C LEU A 10 18.96 -7.95 -0.86
N LEU A 11 18.20 -6.85 -0.69
CA LEU A 11 17.68 -6.46 0.62
C LEU A 11 16.74 -7.50 1.22
N CYS A 12 15.92 -8.20 0.39
CA CYS A 12 15.05 -9.26 0.85
C CYS A 12 15.84 -10.47 1.37
N PHE A 13 16.96 -10.81 0.73
CA PHE A 13 17.84 -11.90 1.16
C PHE A 13 18.72 -11.52 2.35
N TRP A 14 18.92 -10.24 2.62
CA TRP A 14 19.74 -9.79 3.75
C TRP A 14 19.09 -10.16 5.09
N ARG A 15 19.75 -11.02 5.86
CA ARG A 15 19.27 -11.56 7.15
C ARG A 15 17.98 -12.40 7.04
N LEU A 16 17.69 -12.96 5.89
CA LEU A 16 16.56 -13.88 5.71
C LEU A 16 16.69 -15.07 6.65
N LYS A 17 15.63 -15.38 7.37
CA LYS A 17 15.56 -16.55 8.26
C LYS A 17 14.46 -17.49 7.80
N LEU A 18 14.76 -18.77 7.77
CA LEU A 18 13.83 -19.82 7.36
C LEU A 18 13.51 -20.73 8.54
N VAL A 19 12.24 -21.09 8.68
CA VAL A 19 11.84 -22.21 9.57
C VAL A 19 12.07 -23.52 8.83
N LYS A 20 12.54 -24.56 9.55
CA LYS A 20 12.77 -25.90 8.98
C LYS A 20 11.53 -26.40 8.25
N PRO A 21 11.65 -26.85 6.99
CA PRO A 21 10.49 -27.22 6.15
C PRO A 21 9.58 -28.28 6.79
N VAL A 22 10.16 -29.32 7.39
CA VAL A 22 9.41 -30.46 7.97
C VAL A 22 8.77 -30.15 9.34
N SER A 23 8.96 -28.93 9.87
CA SER A 23 8.43 -28.54 11.19
C SER A 23 7.01 -27.99 11.07
N CYS A 24 6.14 -28.31 12.03
CA CYS A 24 4.86 -27.60 12.25
C CYS A 24 5.07 -26.16 12.75
N ALA A 25 6.30 -25.80 13.18
CA ALA A 25 6.61 -24.46 13.65
C ALA A 25 6.54 -23.43 12.51
N PHE A 26 6.16 -22.21 12.86
CA PHE A 26 6.24 -21.03 12.01
C PHE A 26 6.67 -19.82 12.85
N HIS A 27 7.03 -18.74 12.20
CA HIS A 27 7.37 -17.49 12.89
C HIS A 27 6.12 -16.89 13.56
N GLU A 28 5.96 -17.04 14.86
CA GLU A 28 4.76 -16.55 15.59
C GLU A 28 4.53 -15.04 15.39
N ASN A 29 5.61 -14.29 15.17
CA ASN A 29 5.56 -12.85 14.95
C ASN A 29 5.45 -12.45 13.47
N TYR A 30 5.10 -13.37 12.54
CA TYR A 30 5.11 -13.11 11.08
C TYR A 30 4.27 -11.91 10.64
N ILE A 31 3.25 -11.55 11.41
CA ILE A 31 2.37 -10.40 11.15
C ILE A 31 2.50 -9.32 12.24
N SER A 32 3.60 -9.30 13.00
CA SER A 32 3.90 -8.20 13.92
C SER A 32 4.17 -6.89 13.18
N ILE A 33 4.07 -5.76 13.87
CA ILE A 33 4.32 -4.43 13.28
C ILE A 33 5.69 -4.38 12.60
N GLU A 34 6.74 -4.87 13.25
CA GLU A 34 8.11 -4.84 12.71
C GLU A 34 8.24 -5.65 11.42
N ARG A 35 7.59 -6.84 11.35
CA ARG A 35 7.62 -7.71 10.17
C ARG A 35 6.79 -7.14 9.03
N THR A 36 5.58 -6.66 9.35
CA THR A 36 4.72 -6.01 8.34
C THR A 36 5.33 -4.73 7.82
N ASP A 37 6.07 -3.95 8.64
CA ASP A 37 6.80 -2.78 8.17
C ASP A 37 7.91 -3.16 7.20
N SER A 38 8.63 -4.27 7.42
CA SER A 38 9.64 -4.74 6.47
C SER A 38 9.01 -5.14 5.11
N ILE A 39 7.88 -5.86 5.14
CA ILE A 39 7.15 -6.20 3.91
C ILE A 39 6.64 -4.93 3.22
N LYS A 40 6.03 -4.00 3.94
CA LYS A 40 5.62 -2.69 3.39
C LYS A 40 6.81 -1.93 2.80
N GLY A 41 8.00 -2.07 3.39
CA GLY A 41 9.24 -1.50 2.86
C GLY A 41 9.60 -2.02 1.48
N ILE A 42 9.45 -3.33 1.22
CA ILE A 42 9.64 -3.90 -0.11
C ILE A 42 8.65 -3.28 -1.09
N PHE A 43 7.37 -3.29 -0.72
CA PHE A 43 6.31 -2.84 -1.60
C PHE A 43 6.36 -1.35 -1.92
N ILE A 44 6.76 -0.48 -0.97
CA ILE A 44 6.89 0.96 -1.27
C ILE A 44 8.07 1.24 -2.21
N LEU A 45 9.15 0.46 -2.13
CA LEU A 45 10.25 0.54 -3.11
C LEU A 45 9.79 0.12 -4.51
N LEU A 46 8.95 -0.92 -4.62
CA LEU A 46 8.34 -1.33 -5.89
C LEU A 46 7.37 -0.27 -6.43
N VAL A 47 6.56 0.36 -5.57
CA VAL A 47 5.70 1.48 -5.95
C VAL A 47 6.52 2.65 -6.48
N PHE A 48 7.63 3.00 -5.82
CA PHE A 48 8.55 4.04 -6.30
C PHE A 48 9.05 3.73 -7.71
N LEU A 49 9.53 2.50 -7.95
CA LEU A 49 9.98 2.08 -9.29
C LEU A 49 8.87 2.13 -10.34
N SER A 50 7.65 1.70 -9.99
CA SER A 50 6.49 1.76 -10.87
C SER A 50 6.20 3.20 -11.31
N HIS A 51 6.19 4.15 -10.38
CA HIS A 51 5.99 5.57 -10.71
C HIS A 51 7.15 6.16 -11.50
N ALA A 52 8.40 5.82 -11.18
CA ALA A 52 9.55 6.27 -11.95
C ALA A 52 9.50 5.76 -13.40
N ARG A 53 9.19 4.46 -13.60
CA ARG A 53 8.96 3.88 -14.94
C ARG A 53 7.89 4.65 -15.71
N ASN A 54 6.74 4.90 -15.10
CA ASN A 54 5.64 5.60 -15.77
C ASN A 54 6.02 7.03 -16.21
N CYS A 55 6.98 7.66 -15.54
CA CYS A 55 7.50 8.96 -15.92
C CYS A 55 8.43 8.94 -17.13
N ILE A 56 9.22 7.88 -17.32
CA ILE A 56 10.31 7.85 -18.30
C ILE A 56 10.20 6.75 -19.37
N SER A 57 9.21 5.85 -19.28
CA SER A 57 9.09 4.70 -20.21
C SER A 57 8.90 5.11 -21.68
N THR A 58 8.36 6.30 -21.94
CA THR A 58 8.17 6.84 -23.30
C THR A 58 9.42 7.53 -23.86
N LEU A 59 10.48 7.70 -23.05
CA LEU A 59 11.70 8.37 -23.47
C LEU A 59 12.64 7.41 -24.24
N PRO A 60 13.26 7.86 -25.35
CA PRO A 60 14.16 7.00 -26.15
C PRO A 60 15.30 6.36 -25.36
N GLN A 61 15.86 7.08 -24.38
CA GLN A 61 16.94 6.56 -23.54
C GLN A 61 16.50 5.38 -22.66
N TYR A 62 15.21 5.33 -22.29
CA TYR A 62 14.67 4.21 -21.53
C TYR A 62 14.53 2.96 -22.41
N SER A 63 13.91 3.11 -23.58
CA SER A 63 13.62 2.00 -24.50
C SER A 63 14.86 1.40 -25.16
N SER A 64 15.96 2.15 -25.23
CA SER A 64 17.23 1.66 -25.79
C SER A 64 18.05 0.76 -24.86
N ASP A 65 17.70 0.68 -23.56
CA ASP A 65 18.38 -0.17 -22.58
C ASP A 65 17.68 -1.53 -22.44
N PRO A 66 18.28 -2.65 -22.92
CA PRO A 66 17.70 -3.98 -22.87
C PRO A 66 17.36 -4.45 -21.44
N LEU A 67 18.06 -3.96 -20.41
CA LEU A 67 17.80 -4.29 -19.03
C LEU A 67 16.45 -3.75 -18.56
N ASN A 68 15.97 -2.65 -19.13
CA ASN A 68 14.67 -2.09 -18.80
C ASN A 68 13.52 -2.99 -19.27
N SER A 69 13.67 -3.72 -20.36
CA SER A 69 12.68 -4.69 -20.84
C SER A 69 12.38 -5.77 -19.80
N PHE A 70 13.38 -6.24 -19.06
CA PHE A 70 13.15 -7.19 -17.97
C PHE A 70 12.29 -6.59 -16.86
N TYR A 71 12.59 -5.33 -16.47
CA TYR A 71 11.77 -4.63 -15.49
C TYR A 71 10.34 -4.40 -15.99
N ASP A 72 10.16 -4.09 -17.27
CA ASP A 72 8.84 -3.88 -17.87
C ASP A 72 7.98 -5.13 -17.79
N ILE A 73 8.53 -6.31 -18.15
CA ILE A 73 7.84 -7.59 -18.01
C ILE A 73 7.46 -7.83 -16.54
N PHE A 74 8.38 -7.62 -15.61
CA PHE A 74 8.11 -7.75 -14.17
C PHE A 74 6.97 -6.82 -13.72
N GLN A 75 7.03 -5.55 -14.10
CA GLN A 75 6.02 -4.54 -13.73
C GLN A 75 4.65 -4.84 -14.33
N ASP A 76 4.59 -5.28 -15.59
CA ASP A 76 3.34 -5.61 -16.28
C ASP A 76 2.66 -6.85 -15.66
N HIS A 77 3.43 -7.76 -15.06
CA HIS A 77 2.88 -8.88 -14.32
C HIS A 77 2.48 -8.51 -12.89
N LEU A 78 3.23 -7.63 -12.23
CA LEU A 78 2.91 -7.21 -10.88
C LEU A 78 1.71 -6.24 -10.84
N GLY A 79 1.60 -5.33 -11.81
CA GLY A 79 0.50 -4.37 -11.93
C GLY A 79 0.24 -3.61 -10.62
N GLN A 80 -1.02 -3.55 -10.19
CA GLN A 80 -1.43 -2.98 -8.91
C GLN A 80 -1.09 -3.88 -7.70
N GLY A 81 -0.51 -5.07 -7.93
CA GLY A 81 -0.01 -5.94 -6.86
C GLY A 81 0.97 -5.25 -5.90
N VAL A 82 1.58 -4.13 -6.34
CA VAL A 82 2.48 -3.30 -5.50
C VAL A 82 1.80 -2.68 -4.28
N VAL A 83 0.48 -2.58 -4.23
CA VAL A 83 -0.26 -1.94 -3.11
C VAL A 83 -1.08 -2.92 -2.28
N VAL A 84 -1.18 -4.20 -2.67
CA VAL A 84 -2.06 -5.19 -2.01
C VAL A 84 -1.76 -5.34 -0.53
N MET A 85 -0.48 -5.38 -0.15
CA MET A 85 -0.08 -5.56 1.24
C MET A 85 -0.40 -4.34 2.12
N PHE A 86 -0.45 -3.14 1.55
CA PHE A 86 -0.79 -1.93 2.32
C PHE A 86 -2.25 -1.95 2.75
N LEU A 87 -3.17 -2.28 1.83
CA LEU A 87 -4.60 -2.38 2.13
C LEU A 87 -4.88 -3.54 3.11
N PHE A 88 -4.28 -4.71 2.86
CA PHE A 88 -4.42 -5.86 3.74
C PHE A 88 -3.96 -5.56 5.17
N TYR A 89 -2.74 -5.03 5.34
CA TYR A 89 -2.23 -4.70 6.67
C TYR A 89 -2.97 -3.53 7.32
N SER A 90 -3.54 -2.61 6.53
CA SER A 90 -4.41 -1.56 7.06
C SER A 90 -5.68 -2.15 7.67
N GLY A 91 -6.39 -3.02 6.96
CA GLY A 91 -7.58 -3.70 7.48
C GLY A 91 -7.28 -4.60 8.67
N TYR A 92 -6.22 -5.40 8.58
CA TYR A 92 -5.76 -6.24 9.68
C TYR A 92 -5.44 -5.43 10.95
N GLY A 93 -4.63 -4.37 10.82
CA GLY A 93 -4.21 -3.55 11.95
C GLY A 93 -5.36 -2.76 12.59
N VAL A 94 -6.33 -2.34 11.79
CA VAL A 94 -7.57 -1.72 12.30
C VAL A 94 -8.34 -2.72 13.14
N MET A 95 -8.57 -3.93 12.64
CA MET A 95 -9.31 -4.96 13.38
C MET A 95 -8.59 -5.39 14.66
N GLU A 96 -7.27 -5.59 14.64
CA GLU A 96 -6.48 -5.89 15.83
C GLU A 96 -6.56 -4.76 16.87
N SER A 97 -6.58 -3.50 16.40
CA SER A 97 -6.74 -2.33 17.30
C SER A 97 -8.13 -2.30 17.93
N ILE A 98 -9.17 -2.64 17.18
CA ILE A 98 -10.56 -2.73 17.68
C ILE A 98 -10.67 -3.86 18.71
N LYS A 99 -10.14 -5.05 18.44
CA LYS A 99 -10.12 -6.16 19.40
C LYS A 99 -9.43 -5.78 20.72
N LYS A 100 -8.35 -4.98 20.63
CA LYS A 100 -7.55 -4.60 21.81
C LYS A 100 -8.18 -3.50 22.64
N LYS A 101 -8.82 -2.49 21.99
CA LYS A 101 -9.27 -1.23 22.62
C LYS A 101 -10.79 -1.05 22.62
N GLY A 102 -11.53 -1.91 21.94
CA GLY A 102 -13.00 -1.89 21.90
C GLY A 102 -13.57 -0.56 21.38
N SER A 103 -14.62 -0.11 22.06
CA SER A 103 -15.37 1.12 21.76
C SER A 103 -14.51 2.38 21.73
N ASP A 104 -13.49 2.48 22.60
CA ASP A 104 -12.62 3.66 22.71
C ASP A 104 -11.86 3.92 21.39
N TYR A 105 -11.41 2.85 20.72
CA TYR A 105 -10.79 2.98 19.43
C TYR A 105 -11.78 3.48 18.36
N ILE A 106 -13.02 2.97 18.38
CA ILE A 106 -14.07 3.42 17.45
C ILE A 106 -14.43 4.89 17.69
N HIS A 107 -14.54 5.35 18.93
CA HIS A 107 -14.82 6.75 19.23
C HIS A 107 -13.73 7.70 18.71
N THR A 108 -12.48 7.30 18.83
CA THR A 108 -11.35 8.13 18.39
C THR A 108 -10.98 7.93 16.91
N PHE A 109 -11.61 6.97 16.24
CA PHE A 109 -11.28 6.57 14.86
C PHE A 109 -11.42 7.73 13.85
N PRO A 110 -12.51 8.54 13.82
CA PRO A 110 -12.64 9.64 12.87
C PRO A 110 -11.51 10.66 13.01
N LYS A 111 -11.10 10.97 14.24
CA LYS A 111 -10.00 11.90 14.51
C LYS A 111 -8.65 11.31 14.13
N ASN A 112 -8.36 10.09 14.63
CA ASN A 112 -7.02 9.52 14.58
C ASN A 112 -6.70 8.80 13.26
N ARG A 113 -7.72 8.40 12.50
CA ARG A 113 -7.54 7.72 11.21
C ARG A 113 -7.98 8.61 10.06
N PHE A 114 -9.23 9.05 10.03
CA PHE A 114 -9.75 9.80 8.90
C PHE A 114 -9.18 11.23 8.85
N ALA A 115 -9.47 12.07 9.83
CA ALA A 115 -9.07 13.48 9.82
C ALA A 115 -7.55 13.67 9.78
N LYS A 116 -6.80 12.82 10.51
CA LYS A 116 -5.35 12.87 10.52
C LYS A 116 -4.78 12.50 9.14
N THR A 117 -5.27 11.43 8.50
CA THR A 117 -4.80 11.03 7.16
C THR A 117 -5.13 12.10 6.13
N LEU A 118 -6.34 12.67 6.17
CA LEU A 118 -6.76 13.74 5.28
C LEU A 118 -5.87 14.97 5.45
N LEU A 119 -5.66 15.45 6.68
CA LEU A 119 -4.79 16.61 6.94
C LEU A 119 -3.36 16.40 6.43
N HIS A 120 -2.78 15.21 6.65
CA HIS A 120 -1.44 14.89 6.16
C HIS A 120 -1.40 14.88 4.62
N PHE A 121 -2.46 14.37 4.00
CA PHE A 121 -2.61 14.39 2.55
C PHE A 121 -2.75 15.83 2.03
N ASP A 122 -3.58 16.66 2.66
CA ASP A 122 -3.81 18.04 2.26
C ASP A 122 -2.53 18.89 2.33
N ILE A 123 -1.71 18.69 3.37
CA ILE A 123 -0.39 19.35 3.46
C ILE A 123 0.50 18.94 2.27
N ALA A 124 0.47 17.67 1.87
CA ALA A 124 1.23 17.23 0.71
C ALA A 124 0.66 17.79 -0.62
N VAL A 125 -0.67 17.81 -0.80
CA VAL A 125 -1.32 18.44 -1.97
C VAL A 125 -0.91 19.92 -2.06
N LEU A 126 -0.88 20.64 -0.94
CA LEU A 126 -0.42 22.03 -0.90
C LEU A 126 1.02 22.16 -1.41
N LEU A 127 1.93 21.22 -1.08
CA LEU A 127 3.30 21.23 -1.62
C LEU A 127 3.31 21.05 -3.13
N PHE A 128 2.43 20.20 -3.70
CA PHE A 128 2.30 20.08 -5.16
C PHE A 128 1.73 21.33 -5.80
N VAL A 129 0.73 21.97 -5.20
CA VAL A 129 0.17 23.25 -5.69
C VAL A 129 1.27 24.34 -5.73
N ILE A 130 2.10 24.43 -4.66
CA ILE A 130 3.23 25.37 -4.62
C ILE A 130 4.25 25.01 -5.70
N LEU A 131 4.60 23.73 -5.86
CA LEU A 131 5.51 23.27 -6.90
C LEU A 131 4.99 23.65 -8.30
N ASP A 132 3.73 23.36 -8.58
CA ASP A 132 3.11 23.65 -9.86
C ASP A 132 3.03 25.16 -10.16
N LEU A 133 2.84 25.97 -9.11
CA LEU A 133 2.93 27.43 -9.21
C LEU A 133 4.35 27.88 -9.59
N CYS A 134 5.38 27.35 -8.91
CA CYS A 134 6.79 27.68 -9.19
C CYS A 134 7.25 27.24 -10.59
N LEU A 135 6.73 26.12 -11.10
CA LEU A 135 7.06 25.57 -12.42
C LEU A 135 6.16 26.11 -13.54
N GLY A 136 5.17 26.96 -13.22
CA GLY A 136 4.20 27.49 -14.19
C GLY A 136 3.19 26.46 -14.71
N ILE A 137 3.09 25.29 -14.07
CA ILE A 137 2.21 24.18 -14.45
C ILE A 137 0.77 24.41 -13.96
N LEU A 138 0.59 25.15 -12.87
CA LEU A 138 -0.71 25.34 -12.21
C LEU A 138 -1.79 25.89 -13.15
N LYS A 139 -1.39 26.65 -14.16
CA LYS A 139 -2.30 27.22 -15.20
C LYS A 139 -3.06 26.15 -15.99
N LYS A 140 -2.64 24.88 -15.97
CA LYS A 140 -3.30 23.76 -16.64
C LYS A 140 -4.55 23.28 -15.92
N TYR A 141 -4.71 23.64 -14.65
CA TYR A 141 -5.80 23.17 -13.79
C TYR A 141 -6.85 24.27 -13.56
N SER A 142 -8.12 23.90 -13.59
CA SER A 142 -9.19 24.79 -13.14
C SER A 142 -9.19 24.89 -11.60
N VAL A 143 -9.80 25.94 -11.07
CA VAL A 143 -9.96 26.11 -9.61
C VAL A 143 -10.69 24.90 -9.01
N THR A 144 -11.76 24.41 -9.64
CA THR A 144 -12.51 23.23 -9.21
C THR A 144 -11.62 22.00 -9.15
N HIS A 145 -10.75 21.78 -10.16
CA HIS A 145 -9.81 20.67 -10.17
C HIS A 145 -8.84 20.74 -8.98
N VAL A 146 -8.29 21.92 -8.70
CA VAL A 146 -7.39 22.11 -7.54
C VAL A 146 -8.12 21.85 -6.22
N LEU A 147 -9.36 22.35 -6.05
CA LEU A 147 -10.15 22.08 -4.84
C LEU A 147 -10.47 20.60 -4.67
N LEU A 148 -10.83 19.89 -5.73
CA LEU A 148 -11.10 18.46 -5.69
C LEU A 148 -9.84 17.62 -5.40
N SER A 149 -8.65 18.16 -5.67
CA SER A 149 -7.38 17.47 -5.34
C SER A 149 -7.20 17.28 -3.84
N PHE A 150 -7.71 18.18 -2.99
CA PHE A 150 -7.67 18.03 -1.54
C PHE A 150 -8.59 16.93 -1.01
N THR A 151 -9.57 16.48 -1.79
CA THR A 151 -10.40 15.31 -1.45
C THR A 151 -9.78 13.98 -1.91
N GLY A 152 -8.69 14.02 -2.68
CA GLY A 152 -8.11 12.88 -3.37
C GLY A 152 -8.86 12.45 -4.64
N TRP A 153 -9.96 13.15 -5.02
CA TRP A 153 -10.73 12.83 -6.23
C TRP A 153 -10.01 13.22 -7.51
N GLU A 154 -9.30 14.34 -7.51
CA GLU A 154 -8.43 14.80 -8.60
C GLU A 154 -6.96 14.82 -8.17
N SER A 155 -6.04 15.11 -9.10
CA SER A 155 -4.60 15.15 -8.83
C SER A 155 -3.96 16.37 -9.49
N VAL A 156 -3.18 17.09 -8.71
CA VAL A 156 -2.25 18.14 -9.21
C VAL A 156 -0.82 17.57 -9.29
N GLY A 157 -0.69 16.41 -9.92
CA GLY A 157 0.60 15.71 -10.02
C GLY A 157 0.91 14.71 -8.90
N ASN A 158 0.18 14.74 -7.78
CA ASN A 158 0.34 13.83 -6.64
C ASN A 158 -0.28 12.45 -6.89
N SER A 159 0.10 11.46 -6.09
CA SER A 159 -0.58 10.17 -6.00
C SER A 159 -1.80 10.31 -5.09
N ASN A 160 -3.01 10.07 -5.62
CA ASN A 160 -4.26 10.40 -4.93
C ASN A 160 -5.19 9.20 -4.70
N TRP A 161 -5.39 8.33 -5.69
CA TRP A 161 -6.42 7.29 -5.66
C TRP A 161 -6.37 6.38 -4.42
N TYR A 162 -5.16 5.97 -4.03
CA TYR A 162 -4.98 5.10 -2.87
C TYR A 162 -5.41 5.77 -1.56
N ILE A 163 -5.12 7.07 -1.41
CA ILE A 163 -5.51 7.85 -0.22
C ILE A 163 -7.02 8.03 -0.19
N PHE A 164 -7.63 8.36 -1.34
CA PHE A 164 -9.08 8.42 -1.47
C PHE A 164 -9.73 7.09 -1.07
N ALA A 165 -9.27 5.97 -1.62
CA ALA A 165 -9.77 4.64 -1.28
C ALA A 165 -9.65 4.36 0.23
N VAL A 166 -8.51 4.63 0.85
CA VAL A 166 -8.29 4.42 2.29
C VAL A 166 -9.22 5.30 3.13
N LEU A 167 -9.45 6.56 2.76
CA LEU A 167 -10.38 7.45 3.47
C LEU A 167 -11.81 6.92 3.42
N ILE A 168 -12.28 6.47 2.25
CA ILE A 168 -13.61 5.87 2.11
C ILE A 168 -13.71 4.56 2.91
N LEU A 169 -12.70 3.69 2.85
CA LEU A 169 -12.67 2.45 3.63
C LEU A 169 -12.67 2.71 5.16
N TYR A 170 -12.00 3.78 5.61
CA TYR A 170 -12.07 4.21 7.01
C TYR A 170 -13.47 4.70 7.40
N LEU A 171 -14.13 5.47 6.54
CA LEU A 171 -15.51 5.92 6.77
C LEU A 171 -16.46 4.73 6.84
N ILE A 172 -16.38 3.79 5.88
CA ILE A 172 -17.15 2.55 5.85
C ILE A 172 -16.94 1.76 7.15
N THR A 173 -15.68 1.62 7.58
CA THR A 173 -15.33 0.90 8.81
C THR A 173 -15.97 1.55 10.04
N TYR A 174 -15.84 2.86 10.17
CA TYR A 174 -16.44 3.60 11.28
C TYR A 174 -17.95 3.42 11.36
N ILE A 175 -18.65 3.60 10.24
CA ILE A 175 -20.11 3.44 10.15
C ILE A 175 -20.52 2.00 10.51
N SER A 176 -19.82 1.01 9.94
CA SER A 176 -20.14 -0.41 10.16
C SER A 176 -20.00 -0.81 11.63
N PHE A 177 -18.94 -0.36 12.31
CA PHE A 177 -18.77 -0.64 13.73
C PHE A 177 -19.73 0.17 14.63
N LYS A 178 -20.15 1.37 14.23
CA LYS A 178 -21.22 2.12 14.93
C LYS A 178 -22.55 1.38 14.87
N ILE A 179 -22.88 0.78 13.72
CA ILE A 179 -24.13 0.01 13.52
C ILE A 179 -24.05 -1.34 14.25
N CYS A 180 -22.96 -2.10 14.05
CA CYS A 180 -22.85 -3.48 14.50
C CYS A 180 -22.33 -3.61 15.94
N LYS A 181 -21.74 -2.55 16.51
CA LYS A 181 -21.09 -2.55 17.84
C LYS A 181 -20.08 -3.70 17.97
N ASP A 182 -20.20 -4.54 19.00
CA ASP A 182 -19.28 -5.64 19.29
C ASP A 182 -19.52 -6.90 18.46
N LYS A 183 -20.43 -6.86 17.47
CA LYS A 183 -20.68 -7.97 16.57
C LYS A 183 -19.70 -7.96 15.40
N TYR A 184 -18.43 -8.26 15.69
CA TYR A 184 -17.30 -8.15 14.73
C TYR A 184 -17.53 -8.83 13.37
N PRO A 185 -18.05 -10.10 13.30
CA PRO A 185 -18.31 -10.72 11.99
C PRO A 185 -19.37 -9.98 11.17
N ARG A 186 -20.39 -9.39 11.83
CA ARG A 186 -21.42 -8.58 11.15
C ARG A 186 -20.83 -7.27 10.63
N ALA A 187 -19.98 -6.61 11.43
CA ALA A 187 -19.27 -5.40 10.99
C ALA A 187 -18.35 -5.70 9.79
N ALA A 188 -17.61 -6.82 9.84
CA ALA A 188 -16.76 -7.26 8.73
C ALA A 188 -17.57 -7.55 7.46
N ALA A 189 -18.73 -8.21 7.57
CA ALA A 189 -19.64 -8.46 6.44
C ALA A 189 -20.18 -7.14 5.86
N LEU A 190 -20.56 -6.20 6.71
CA LEU A 190 -21.05 -4.89 6.28
C LEU A 190 -19.94 -4.06 5.60
N ILE A 191 -18.70 -4.10 6.11
CA ILE A 191 -17.54 -3.47 5.47
C ILE A 191 -17.32 -4.11 4.09
N THR A 192 -17.36 -5.42 3.97
CA THR A 192 -17.22 -6.12 2.68
C THR A 192 -18.30 -5.68 1.70
N PHE A 193 -19.56 -5.65 2.15
CA PHE A 193 -20.69 -5.21 1.33
C PHE A 193 -20.49 -3.78 0.79
N PHE A 194 -20.18 -2.83 1.66
CA PHE A 194 -19.93 -1.45 1.22
C PHE A 194 -18.66 -1.30 0.37
N THR A 195 -17.65 -2.14 0.57
CA THR A 195 -16.48 -2.16 -0.32
C THR A 195 -16.85 -2.65 -1.72
N VAL A 196 -17.70 -3.67 -1.83
CA VAL A 196 -18.24 -4.13 -3.13
C VAL A 196 -19.10 -3.04 -3.78
N LEU A 197 -19.90 -2.32 -3.01
CA LEU A 197 -20.67 -1.17 -3.52
C LEU A 197 -19.75 -0.04 -4.01
N TYR A 198 -18.67 0.25 -3.28
CA TYR A 198 -17.63 1.19 -3.74
C TYR A 198 -17.04 0.78 -5.08
N ILE A 199 -16.69 -0.50 -5.27
CA ILE A 199 -16.19 -1.03 -6.54
C ILE A 199 -17.23 -0.82 -7.64
N ALA A 200 -18.48 -1.21 -7.38
CA ALA A 200 -19.56 -1.08 -8.36
C ALA A 200 -19.77 0.38 -8.80
N VAL A 201 -19.74 1.33 -7.87
CA VAL A 201 -19.88 2.76 -8.19
C VAL A 201 -18.69 3.28 -8.98
N LEU A 202 -17.44 2.96 -8.53
CA LEU A 202 -16.25 3.49 -9.20
C LEU A 202 -15.99 2.85 -10.55
N ALA A 203 -16.48 1.64 -10.82
CA ALA A 203 -16.40 1.01 -12.13
C ALA A 203 -17.11 1.81 -13.25
N PHE A 204 -18.07 2.69 -12.89
CA PHE A 204 -18.72 3.61 -13.82
C PHE A 204 -18.06 4.99 -13.91
N LEU A 205 -17.23 5.37 -12.93
CA LEU A 205 -16.76 6.74 -12.77
C LEU A 205 -15.26 6.91 -12.98
N LYS A 206 -14.49 5.84 -12.77
CA LYS A 206 -13.02 5.88 -12.74
C LYS A 206 -12.43 4.63 -13.40
N ASP A 207 -11.16 4.70 -13.74
CA ASP A 207 -10.40 3.57 -14.27
C ASP A 207 -10.17 2.45 -13.21
N ALA A 208 -9.90 1.24 -13.68
CA ALA A 208 -9.82 0.05 -12.84
C ALA A 208 -8.87 0.17 -11.64
N TRP A 209 -7.74 0.88 -11.79
CA TRP A 209 -6.77 1.03 -10.68
C TRP A 209 -7.31 1.80 -9.46
N TRP A 210 -8.49 2.43 -9.54
CA TRP A 210 -9.14 3.06 -8.40
C TRP A 210 -9.83 2.07 -7.47
N PHE A 211 -10.09 0.84 -7.92
CA PHE A 211 -10.90 -0.12 -7.19
C PHE A 211 -10.43 -1.59 -7.26
N ASP A 212 -9.51 -1.94 -8.17
CA ASP A 212 -9.09 -3.31 -8.46
C ASP A 212 -8.26 -4.02 -7.36
N THR A 213 -8.04 -3.37 -6.24
CA THR A 213 -7.29 -3.93 -5.10
C THR A 213 -7.96 -3.67 -3.75
N VAL A 214 -9.09 -2.95 -3.71
CA VAL A 214 -9.68 -2.50 -2.43
C VAL A 214 -10.25 -3.61 -1.57
N LEU A 215 -10.59 -4.78 -2.16
CA LEU A 215 -11.04 -5.97 -1.43
C LEU A 215 -9.99 -6.50 -0.45
N LEU A 216 -8.71 -6.13 -0.62
CA LEU A 216 -7.65 -6.53 0.31
C LEU A 216 -7.83 -5.94 1.71
N TYR A 217 -8.52 -4.79 1.83
CA TYR A 217 -8.80 -4.19 3.13
C TYR A 217 -9.79 -5.03 3.97
N PRO A 218 -11.01 -5.36 3.50
CA PRO A 218 -11.89 -6.29 4.23
C PRO A 218 -11.26 -7.68 4.38
N LEU A 219 -10.45 -8.16 3.44
CA LEU A 219 -9.70 -9.41 3.60
C LEU A 219 -8.79 -9.37 4.83
N GLY A 220 -8.08 -8.26 5.08
CA GLY A 220 -7.27 -8.06 6.27
C GLY A 220 -8.10 -8.14 7.57
N ILE A 221 -9.32 -7.58 7.57
CA ILE A 221 -10.27 -7.68 8.68
C ILE A 221 -10.69 -9.14 8.93
N TRP A 222 -11.11 -9.85 7.87
CA TRP A 222 -11.51 -11.26 7.97
C TRP A 222 -10.35 -12.14 8.40
N TYR A 223 -9.14 -11.88 7.89
CA TYR A 223 -7.94 -12.60 8.31
C TYR A 223 -7.69 -12.42 9.81
N SER A 224 -7.81 -11.21 10.34
CA SER A 224 -7.69 -10.95 11.78
C SER A 224 -8.71 -11.77 12.60
N LEU A 225 -9.94 -11.90 12.14
CA LEU A 225 -10.98 -12.70 12.80
C LEU A 225 -10.72 -14.21 12.73
N GLY A 226 -10.17 -14.68 11.61
CA GLY A 226 -9.92 -16.10 11.35
C GLY A 226 -8.51 -16.60 11.68
N LYS A 227 -7.58 -15.70 12.04
CA LYS A 227 -6.14 -15.98 12.20
C LYS A 227 -5.85 -17.22 13.04
N ASN A 228 -6.43 -17.30 14.23
CA ASN A 228 -6.17 -18.42 15.14
C ASN A 228 -6.59 -19.77 14.51
N LYS A 229 -7.71 -19.82 13.79
CA LYS A 229 -8.16 -21.06 13.11
C LYS A 229 -7.18 -21.49 12.02
N ILE A 230 -6.63 -20.52 11.28
CA ILE A 230 -5.62 -20.78 10.23
C ILE A 230 -4.33 -21.30 10.88
N GLU A 231 -3.86 -20.63 11.92
CA GLU A 231 -2.66 -21.04 12.66
C GLU A 231 -2.80 -22.43 13.29
N ASP A 232 -3.95 -22.72 13.92
CA ASP A 232 -4.25 -24.04 14.48
C ASP A 232 -4.28 -25.12 13.40
N PHE A 233 -4.83 -24.83 12.22
CA PHE A 233 -4.82 -25.75 11.08
C PHE A 233 -3.39 -26.06 10.62
N VAL A 234 -2.55 -25.01 10.51
CA VAL A 234 -1.14 -25.15 10.10
C VAL A 234 -0.32 -25.93 11.14
N ARG A 235 -0.59 -25.73 12.44
CA ARG A 235 0.12 -26.42 13.53
C ARG A 235 -0.19 -27.92 13.64
N LYS A 236 -1.34 -28.38 13.15
CA LYS A 236 -1.74 -29.79 13.29
C LYS A 236 -0.80 -30.77 12.58
N LYS A 237 -0.39 -30.44 11.35
CA LYS A 237 0.51 -31.29 10.54
C LYS A 237 1.33 -30.41 9.58
N PRO A 238 2.61 -30.72 9.32
CA PRO A 238 3.41 -29.95 8.37
C PRO A 238 2.78 -29.86 6.98
N VAL A 239 2.12 -30.95 6.52
CA VAL A 239 1.46 -31.01 5.22
C VAL A 239 0.34 -29.97 5.08
N ASN A 240 -0.33 -29.59 6.16
CA ASN A 240 -1.41 -28.59 6.13
C ASN A 240 -0.91 -27.21 5.66
N TYR A 241 0.30 -26.83 6.11
CA TYR A 241 0.92 -25.60 5.61
C TYR A 241 1.17 -25.65 4.10
N TYR A 242 1.76 -26.76 3.63
CA TYR A 242 2.08 -26.89 2.21
C TYR A 242 0.84 -26.99 1.33
N LEU A 243 -0.23 -27.65 1.82
CA LEU A 243 -1.52 -27.67 1.13
C LEU A 243 -2.13 -26.26 1.03
N LEU A 244 -2.12 -25.51 2.13
CA LEU A 244 -2.62 -24.12 2.14
C LEU A 244 -1.81 -23.25 1.19
N PHE A 245 -0.47 -23.30 1.28
CA PHE A 245 0.42 -22.53 0.41
C PHE A 245 0.25 -22.91 -1.06
N ALA A 246 0.22 -24.20 -1.37
CA ALA A 246 0.03 -24.69 -2.75
C ALA A 246 -1.33 -24.28 -3.30
N LEU A 247 -2.41 -24.37 -2.51
CA LEU A 247 -3.73 -23.90 -2.91
C LEU A 247 -3.71 -22.42 -3.28
N CYS A 248 -3.16 -21.57 -2.39
CA CYS A 248 -3.05 -20.13 -2.66
C CYS A 248 -2.20 -19.86 -3.91
N ALA A 249 -1.09 -20.57 -4.09
CA ALA A 249 -0.20 -20.41 -5.24
C ALA A 249 -0.87 -20.85 -6.55
N VAL A 250 -1.57 -21.98 -6.56
CA VAL A 250 -2.33 -22.46 -7.74
C VAL A 250 -3.42 -21.47 -8.12
N VAL A 251 -4.22 -21.01 -7.13
CA VAL A 251 -5.26 -20.00 -7.38
C VAL A 251 -4.64 -18.73 -7.94
N PHE A 252 -3.49 -18.28 -7.39
CA PHE A 252 -2.78 -17.12 -7.92
C PHE A 252 -2.36 -17.32 -9.37
N VAL A 253 -1.68 -18.44 -9.69
CA VAL A 253 -1.19 -18.68 -11.06
C VAL A 253 -2.35 -18.76 -12.05
N VAL A 254 -3.40 -19.52 -11.74
CA VAL A 254 -4.55 -19.69 -12.64
C VAL A 254 -5.27 -18.36 -12.86
N SER A 255 -5.58 -17.63 -11.79
CA SER A 255 -6.25 -16.33 -11.90
C SER A 255 -5.37 -15.28 -12.59
N HIS A 256 -4.06 -15.30 -12.35
CA HIS A 256 -3.12 -14.40 -13.01
C HIS A 256 -3.01 -14.63 -14.52
N LEU A 257 -3.06 -15.88 -14.98
CA LEU A 257 -3.12 -16.19 -16.42
C LEU A 257 -4.40 -15.65 -17.07
N LEU A 258 -5.49 -15.57 -16.32
CA LEU A 258 -6.79 -15.09 -16.77
C LEU A 258 -7.03 -13.60 -16.43
N ARG A 259 -6.04 -12.86 -15.98
CA ARG A 259 -6.14 -11.49 -15.41
C ARG A 259 -6.66 -10.41 -16.37
N ARG A 260 -6.85 -10.72 -17.65
CA ARG A 260 -7.53 -9.80 -18.59
C ARG A 260 -8.99 -9.56 -18.21
N ASN A 261 -9.62 -10.50 -17.51
CA ASN A 261 -10.93 -10.32 -16.92
C ASN A 261 -10.78 -9.74 -15.52
N ILE A 262 -11.55 -8.70 -15.19
CA ILE A 262 -11.46 -7.96 -13.93
C ILE A 262 -11.69 -8.87 -12.70
N LEU A 263 -12.61 -9.83 -12.79
CA LEU A 263 -12.88 -10.77 -11.70
C LEU A 263 -11.67 -11.65 -11.40
N PHE A 264 -11.02 -12.20 -12.44
CA PHE A 264 -9.80 -12.98 -12.27
C PHE A 264 -8.62 -12.13 -11.83
N TYR A 265 -8.58 -10.86 -12.23
CA TYR A 265 -7.59 -9.90 -11.71
C TYR A 265 -7.73 -9.72 -10.21
N GLU A 266 -8.94 -9.44 -9.70
CA GLU A 266 -9.22 -9.32 -8.27
C GLU A 266 -8.86 -10.61 -7.50
N ILE A 267 -9.24 -11.79 -8.01
CA ILE A 267 -8.87 -13.08 -7.41
C ILE A 267 -7.34 -13.23 -7.38
N SER A 268 -6.62 -12.78 -8.41
CA SER A 268 -5.18 -12.86 -8.44
C SER A 268 -4.53 -11.95 -7.39
N GLN A 269 -5.07 -10.75 -7.16
CA GLN A 269 -4.57 -9.84 -6.12
C GLN A 269 -4.81 -10.40 -4.70
N VAL A 270 -5.99 -10.95 -4.46
CA VAL A 270 -6.35 -11.62 -3.20
C VAL A 270 -5.44 -12.83 -2.94
N SER A 271 -5.24 -13.68 -3.94
CA SER A 271 -4.40 -14.88 -3.81
C SER A 271 -2.91 -14.54 -3.72
N LEU A 272 -2.42 -13.50 -4.41
CA LEU A 272 -1.07 -12.96 -4.22
C LEU A 272 -0.83 -12.54 -2.76
N CYS A 273 -1.75 -11.79 -2.19
CA CYS A 273 -1.70 -11.41 -0.78
C CYS A 273 -1.66 -12.65 0.13
N ALA A 274 -2.52 -13.65 -0.12
CA ALA A 274 -2.55 -14.88 0.66
C ALA A 274 -1.23 -15.69 0.55
N VAL A 275 -0.62 -15.77 -0.64
CA VAL A 275 0.69 -16.39 -0.86
C VAL A 275 1.77 -15.66 -0.04
N ILE A 276 1.78 -14.33 -0.07
CA ILE A 276 2.78 -13.54 0.67
C ILE A 276 2.60 -13.75 2.18
N VAL A 277 1.37 -13.66 2.69
CA VAL A 277 1.10 -13.90 4.12
C VAL A 277 1.49 -15.32 4.53
N ALA A 278 1.15 -16.33 3.74
CA ALA A 278 1.55 -17.70 3.99
C ALA A 278 3.09 -17.87 3.93
N ALA A 279 3.76 -17.23 2.97
CA ALA A 279 5.22 -17.26 2.88
C ALA A 279 5.87 -16.67 4.13
N THR A 280 5.36 -15.55 4.66
CA THR A 280 5.92 -14.92 5.88
C THR A 280 5.76 -15.78 7.14
N MET A 281 4.89 -16.78 7.16
CA MET A 281 4.85 -17.75 8.25
C MET A 281 6.15 -18.58 8.34
N LYS A 282 6.79 -18.89 7.22
CA LYS A 282 8.03 -19.70 7.17
C LYS A 282 9.28 -18.90 6.86
N ILE A 283 9.13 -17.70 6.28
CA ILE A 283 10.21 -16.86 5.79
C ILE A 283 10.17 -15.52 6.51
N ASP A 284 11.18 -15.21 7.31
CA ASP A 284 11.33 -13.91 7.97
C ASP A 284 12.31 -13.03 7.17
N ILE A 285 11.79 -12.00 6.53
CA ILE A 285 12.55 -11.04 5.70
C ILE A 285 12.91 -9.77 6.49
N HIS A 286 12.74 -9.78 7.81
CA HIS A 286 12.91 -8.60 8.62
C HIS A 286 14.36 -8.08 8.62
N ASN A 287 14.54 -6.81 8.21
CA ASN A 287 15.75 -6.04 8.44
C ASN A 287 15.43 -4.54 8.64
N LYS A 288 16.38 -3.82 9.29
CA LYS A 288 16.19 -2.40 9.66
C LYS A 288 16.02 -1.46 8.45
N ILE A 289 16.62 -1.79 7.31
CA ILE A 289 16.53 -0.95 6.10
C ILE A 289 15.11 -1.03 5.53
N LEU A 290 14.59 -2.25 5.33
CA LEU A 290 13.22 -2.44 4.85
C LEU A 290 12.21 -1.89 5.85
N GLN A 291 12.43 -2.08 7.16
CA GLN A 291 11.57 -1.50 8.20
C GLN A 291 11.57 0.03 8.15
N PHE A 292 12.71 0.68 7.89
CA PHE A 292 12.78 2.13 7.70
C PHE A 292 11.87 2.58 6.55
N PHE A 293 11.93 1.94 5.38
CA PHE A 293 11.07 2.27 4.26
C PHE A 293 9.58 2.03 4.58
N GLY A 294 9.25 0.92 5.23
CA GLY A 294 7.87 0.63 5.61
C GLY A 294 7.30 1.61 6.64
N THR A 295 8.11 2.09 7.58
CA THR A 295 7.68 3.11 8.56
C THR A 295 7.56 4.51 7.96
N HIS A 296 8.13 4.76 6.76
CA HIS A 296 8.01 6.01 5.99
C HIS A 296 7.15 5.83 4.73
N LEU A 297 6.34 4.76 4.70
CA LEU A 297 5.52 4.41 3.54
C LEU A 297 4.64 5.56 3.06
N PHE A 298 3.91 6.19 3.98
CA PHE A 298 2.97 7.26 3.64
C PHE A 298 3.71 8.46 3.04
N GLU A 299 4.77 8.90 3.68
CA GLU A 299 5.54 10.06 3.27
C GLU A 299 6.24 9.82 1.92
N ILE A 300 6.80 8.62 1.71
CA ILE A 300 7.41 8.24 0.43
C ILE A 300 6.35 8.23 -0.66
N TYR A 301 5.20 7.52 -0.43
CA TYR A 301 4.14 7.40 -1.40
C TYR A 301 3.63 8.75 -1.89
N ILE A 302 3.42 9.68 -0.97
CA ILE A 302 2.78 10.94 -1.30
C ILE A 302 3.74 11.97 -1.93
N LEU A 303 5.06 11.88 -1.65
CA LEU A 303 6.04 12.86 -2.09
C LEU A 303 6.92 12.41 -3.25
N MET A 304 6.96 11.12 -3.59
CA MET A 304 7.92 10.59 -4.58
C MET A 304 7.79 11.21 -5.98
N ARG A 305 6.63 11.76 -6.33
CA ARG A 305 6.42 12.40 -7.64
C ARG A 305 6.97 13.82 -7.70
N ILE A 306 7.21 14.48 -6.56
CA ILE A 306 7.81 15.84 -6.53
C ILE A 306 9.15 15.88 -7.27
N PRO A 307 10.19 15.11 -6.87
CA PRO A 307 11.44 15.13 -7.60
C PRO A 307 11.32 14.62 -9.05
N MET A 308 10.43 13.68 -9.33
CA MET A 308 10.19 13.19 -10.68
C MET A 308 9.65 14.30 -11.60
N ILE A 309 8.69 15.10 -11.13
CA ILE A 309 8.12 16.25 -11.88
C ILE A 309 9.22 17.29 -12.13
N VAL A 310 10.02 17.61 -11.11
CA VAL A 310 11.14 18.58 -11.23
C VAL A 310 12.15 18.11 -12.28
N LEU A 311 12.59 16.86 -12.21
CA LEU A 311 13.59 16.32 -13.14
C LEU A 311 13.09 16.30 -14.58
N LEU A 312 11.81 15.94 -14.79
CA LEU A 312 11.19 15.98 -16.11
C LEU A 312 11.06 17.42 -16.65
N HIS A 313 10.70 18.37 -15.77
CA HIS A 313 10.62 19.79 -16.15
C HIS A 313 11.96 20.34 -16.65
N PHE A 314 13.06 19.92 -16.03
CA PHE A 314 14.42 20.29 -16.44
C PHE A 314 15.03 19.35 -17.49
N HIS A 315 14.24 18.49 -18.14
CA HIS A 315 14.66 17.57 -19.19
C HIS A 315 15.78 16.60 -18.77
N ILE A 316 15.85 16.22 -17.51
CA ILE A 316 16.80 15.20 -17.02
C ILE A 316 16.19 13.83 -17.36
N THR A 317 16.64 13.24 -18.46
CA THR A 317 16.04 12.04 -19.08
C THR A 317 16.92 10.79 -18.97
N ASN A 318 18.17 10.90 -18.48
CA ASN A 318 19.00 9.73 -18.25
C ASN A 318 18.39 8.85 -17.16
N THR A 319 18.03 7.61 -17.49
CA THR A 319 17.30 6.69 -16.61
C THR A 319 17.97 6.50 -15.24
N TYR A 320 19.29 6.33 -15.21
CA TYR A 320 20.01 6.09 -13.95
C TYR A 320 20.00 7.31 -13.05
N PHE A 321 20.33 8.49 -13.61
CA PHE A 321 20.28 9.74 -12.86
C PHE A 321 18.88 10.06 -12.39
N PHE A 322 17.88 9.89 -13.25
CA PHE A 322 16.48 10.12 -12.90
C PHE A 322 16.04 9.28 -11.69
N VAL A 323 16.29 7.97 -11.74
CA VAL A 323 15.88 7.05 -10.65
C VAL A 323 16.66 7.34 -9.37
N LEU A 324 17.98 7.51 -9.46
CA LEU A 324 18.84 7.70 -8.29
C LEU A 324 18.54 9.03 -7.57
N ILE A 325 18.46 10.14 -8.32
CA ILE A 325 18.18 11.46 -7.76
C ILE A 325 16.75 11.52 -7.23
N SER A 326 15.77 11.03 -8.00
CA SER A 326 14.37 10.96 -7.52
C SER A 326 14.28 10.16 -6.23
N PHE A 327 14.96 9.04 -6.13
CA PHE A 327 14.95 8.20 -4.93
C PHE A 327 15.59 8.92 -3.73
N ALA A 328 16.80 9.45 -3.89
CA ALA A 328 17.52 10.12 -2.82
C ALA A 328 16.74 11.32 -2.29
N VAL A 329 16.22 12.16 -3.19
CA VAL A 329 15.40 13.33 -2.82
C VAL A 329 14.08 12.91 -2.17
N THR A 330 13.41 11.86 -2.69
CA THR A 330 12.18 11.33 -2.07
C THR A 330 12.42 10.89 -0.63
N VAL A 331 13.50 10.15 -0.37
CA VAL A 331 13.83 9.67 0.99
C VAL A 331 14.12 10.86 1.93
N ALA A 332 14.87 11.85 1.46
CA ALA A 332 15.15 13.06 2.24
C ALA A 332 13.86 13.84 2.55
N LEU A 333 13.01 14.07 1.55
CA LEU A 333 11.71 14.73 1.71
C LEU A 333 10.81 13.96 2.67
N ALA A 334 10.71 12.65 2.54
CA ALA A 334 9.89 11.81 3.41
C ALA A 334 10.33 11.90 4.88
N PHE A 335 11.64 11.88 5.12
CA PHE A 335 12.18 12.03 6.47
C PHE A 335 11.86 13.40 7.08
N LEU A 336 12.06 14.49 6.31
CA LEU A 336 11.73 15.85 6.75
C LEU A 336 10.23 16.03 6.96
N PHE A 337 9.42 15.59 6.02
CA PHE A 337 7.97 15.70 6.06
C PHE A 337 7.39 14.98 7.28
N LYS A 338 7.89 13.78 7.59
CA LYS A 338 7.48 13.05 8.80
C LYS A 338 7.73 13.86 10.09
N LYS A 339 8.83 14.61 10.16
CA LYS A 339 9.08 15.51 11.30
C LYS A 339 8.08 16.65 11.36
N VAL A 340 7.77 17.26 10.20
CA VAL A 340 6.74 18.32 10.09
C VAL A 340 5.38 17.77 10.51
N LEU A 341 4.96 16.63 9.99
CA LEU A 341 3.68 16.00 10.37
C LEU A 341 3.62 15.70 11.87
N LYS A 342 4.70 15.20 12.46
CA LYS A 342 4.74 14.95 13.92
C LYS A 342 4.57 16.24 14.73
N PHE A 343 5.15 17.35 14.26
CA PHE A 343 4.97 18.68 14.89
C PHE A 343 3.53 19.16 14.75
N VAL A 344 2.93 19.06 13.56
CA VAL A 344 1.54 19.44 13.29
C VAL A 344 0.57 18.60 14.14
N ASP A 345 0.77 17.29 14.20
CA ASP A 345 0.00 16.37 15.04
C ASP A 345 0.05 16.78 16.51
N GLY A 346 1.21 17.15 17.02
CA GLY A 346 1.39 17.63 18.39
C GLY A 346 0.66 18.94 18.69
N LYS A 347 0.37 19.74 17.68
CA LYS A 347 -0.38 20.99 17.81
C LYS A 347 -1.89 20.77 17.69
N ILE A 348 -2.34 20.02 16.67
CA ILE A 348 -3.76 19.90 16.29
C ILE A 348 -4.45 18.73 17.02
N PHE A 349 -3.77 17.60 17.17
CA PHE A 349 -4.34 16.38 17.72
C PHE A 349 -3.93 16.10 19.18
N LYS A 350 -3.42 17.11 19.91
CA LYS A 350 -3.14 16.95 21.34
C LYS A 350 -4.37 16.33 22.02
N SER A 351 -4.19 15.15 22.60
CA SER A 351 -5.14 14.60 23.54
C SER A 351 -5.21 15.58 24.70
N VAL A 352 -6.37 16.17 24.95
CA VAL A 352 -6.65 16.70 26.28
C VAL A 352 -6.51 15.48 27.18
N LYS A 353 -5.46 15.44 28.00
CA LYS A 353 -5.38 14.47 29.11
C LYS A 353 -6.55 14.83 30.02
N ILE A 354 -7.62 14.04 29.90
CA ILE A 354 -8.68 13.98 30.91
C ILE A 354 -8.17 13.05 31.99
#